data_eda16464ec97f7c6462bcb0ba37c2b91
#
_entry.id   eda16464ec97f7c6462bcb0ba37c2b91
#
_cell.length_a   1.000
_cell.length_b   1.000
_cell.length_c   1.000
_cell.angle_alpha   90.00
_cell.angle_beta   90.00
_cell.angle_gamma   90.00
#
_symmetry.space_group_name_H-M   'P 1'
#
loop_
_entity.id
_entity.type
_entity.pdbx_description
1 polymer ?
#
loop_
_entity_poly.entity_id
_entity_poly.type
_entity_poly.pdbx_seq_one_letter_code
_entity_poly.pdbx_strand_id
1 'polypeptide(L)'
;MKKTYTKIAPERVKENRTFYKNRVRTAFICWCAYEGYLDGVLTPQEVKKAKKGQLPQDLNIHHKMPLSGKDEGVNEFSNLVIIHKNTHEHINKYVFSPQLKPYINAPYGTEFEIDIPEYDFVDANGIRHERQKEVMRKQFSYSKFRGR
;
A
#
# COMPACT_ATOMS: atom_id res chain seq x y z
N MET A 1 1.58 -7.51 -13.80
CA MET A 1 0.50 -7.12 -14.76
C MET A 1 0.81 -5.75 -15.33
N LYS A 2 0.72 -5.62 -16.63
CA LYS A 2 0.97 -4.33 -17.31
C LYS A 2 -0.27 -3.44 -17.24
N LYS A 3 -0.06 -2.18 -16.86
CA LYS A 3 -1.10 -1.16 -16.79
C LYS A 3 -0.60 0.13 -17.42
N THR A 4 -1.53 0.91 -17.96
CA THR A 4 -1.20 2.22 -18.54
C THR A 4 -1.04 3.24 -17.43
N TYR A 5 0.15 3.84 -17.38
CA TYR A 5 0.45 4.99 -16.52
C TYR A 5 0.27 6.24 -17.36
N THR A 6 -0.58 7.16 -16.91
CA THR A 6 -0.78 8.47 -17.56
C THR A 6 -0.21 9.52 -16.63
N LYS A 7 0.86 10.18 -17.06
CA LYS A 7 1.52 11.20 -16.23
C LYS A 7 0.61 12.40 -16.04
N ILE A 8 0.18 12.66 -14.82
CA ILE A 8 -0.73 13.77 -14.50
C ILE A 8 -0.01 14.90 -13.77
N ALA A 9 -0.56 16.12 -13.87
CA ALA A 9 0.03 17.32 -13.30
C ALA A 9 0.10 17.25 -11.76
N PRO A 10 1.14 17.83 -11.13
CA PRO A 10 1.31 17.79 -9.67
C PRO A 10 0.12 18.36 -8.89
N GLU A 11 -0.54 19.38 -9.41
CA GLU A 11 -1.74 19.97 -8.78
C GLU A 11 -2.86 18.94 -8.67
N ARG A 12 -3.03 18.14 -9.71
CA ARG A 12 -4.05 17.10 -9.76
C ARG A 12 -3.71 15.94 -8.83
N VAL A 13 -2.43 15.56 -8.77
CA VAL A 13 -1.94 14.56 -7.81
C VAL A 13 -2.24 15.02 -6.39
N LYS A 14 -1.98 16.29 -6.08
CA LYS A 14 -2.24 16.87 -4.76
C LYS A 14 -3.71 16.85 -4.40
N GLU A 15 -4.59 17.21 -5.33
CA GLU A 15 -6.04 17.15 -5.13
C GLU A 15 -6.50 15.71 -4.84
N ASN A 16 -6.03 14.74 -5.61
CA ASN A 16 -6.37 13.34 -5.41
C ASN A 16 -5.86 12.79 -4.08
N ARG A 17 -4.67 13.23 -3.66
CA ARG A 17 -4.11 12.86 -2.35
C ARG A 17 -4.93 13.43 -1.19
N THR A 18 -5.36 14.68 -1.31
CA THR A 18 -6.21 15.34 -0.30
C THR A 18 -7.57 14.64 -0.22
N PHE A 19 -8.18 14.34 -1.35
CA PHE A 19 -9.43 13.59 -1.40
C PHE A 19 -9.29 12.22 -0.75
N TYR A 20 -8.20 11.50 -1.06
CA TYR A 20 -7.90 10.21 -0.45
C TYR A 20 -7.83 10.31 1.08
N LYS A 21 -7.05 11.25 1.60
CA LYS A 21 -6.89 11.43 3.05
C LYS A 21 -8.21 11.76 3.75
N ASN A 22 -9.02 12.62 3.15
CA ASN A 22 -10.22 13.15 3.78
C ASN A 22 -11.46 12.27 3.60
N ARG A 23 -11.55 11.50 2.50
CA ARG A 23 -12.78 10.82 2.12
C ARG A 23 -12.64 9.32 1.90
N VAL A 24 -11.45 8.83 1.60
CA VAL A 24 -11.30 7.46 1.09
C VAL A 24 -10.63 6.53 2.10
N ARG A 25 -9.53 6.97 2.70
CA ARG A 25 -8.69 6.11 3.55
C ARG A 25 -9.47 5.40 4.66
N THR A 26 -10.15 6.15 5.49
CA THR A 26 -10.94 5.58 6.60
C THR A 26 -12.05 4.69 6.10
N ALA A 27 -12.77 5.10 5.05
CA ALA A 27 -13.83 4.31 4.45
C ALA A 27 -13.32 2.97 3.93
N PHE A 28 -12.15 2.95 3.28
CA PHE A 28 -11.55 1.73 2.77
C PHE A 28 -11.17 0.76 3.90
N ILE A 29 -10.55 1.28 4.95
CA ILE A 29 -10.17 0.47 6.12
C ILE A 29 -11.41 -0.17 6.76
N CYS A 30 -12.43 0.63 7.01
CA CYS A 30 -13.70 0.15 7.58
C CYS A 30 -14.33 -0.92 6.69
N TRP A 31 -14.38 -0.66 5.39
CA TRP A 31 -14.95 -1.59 4.42
C TRP A 31 -14.22 -2.94 4.42
N CYS A 32 -12.89 -2.92 4.38
CA CYS A 32 -12.10 -4.15 4.43
C CYS A 32 -12.37 -4.95 5.73
N ALA A 33 -12.49 -4.24 6.86
CA ALA A 33 -12.74 -4.88 8.15
C ALA A 33 -14.15 -5.52 8.18
N TYR A 34 -15.17 -4.82 7.73
CA TYR A 34 -16.54 -5.33 7.73
C TYR A 34 -16.78 -6.42 6.69
N GLU A 35 -16.05 -6.40 5.57
CA GLU A 35 -16.13 -7.46 4.56
C GLU A 35 -15.35 -8.72 4.96
N GLY A 36 -14.63 -8.68 6.06
CA GLY A 36 -13.89 -9.85 6.55
C GLY A 36 -12.51 -10.05 5.92
N TYR A 37 -12.02 -9.12 5.11
CA TYR A 37 -10.71 -9.26 4.46
C TYR A 37 -9.53 -9.24 5.44
N LEU A 38 -9.73 -8.70 6.63
CA LEU A 38 -8.69 -8.62 7.65
C LEU A 38 -8.72 -9.80 8.63
N ASP A 39 -9.76 -10.63 8.59
CA ASP A 39 -9.92 -11.78 9.49
C ASP A 39 -8.82 -12.81 9.22
N GLY A 40 -8.16 -13.27 10.29
CA GLY A 40 -7.05 -14.21 10.18
C GLY A 40 -5.73 -13.59 9.68
N VAL A 41 -5.74 -12.33 9.26
CA VAL A 41 -4.54 -11.56 8.90
C VAL A 41 -4.10 -10.71 10.08
N LEU A 42 -5.04 -10.00 10.67
CA LEU A 42 -4.84 -9.18 11.86
C LEU A 42 -5.42 -9.87 13.10
N THR A 43 -4.96 -9.46 14.27
CA THR A 43 -5.55 -9.94 15.52
C THR A 43 -6.99 -9.45 15.65
N PRO A 44 -7.85 -10.13 16.45
CA PRO A 44 -9.22 -9.66 16.69
C PRO A 44 -9.30 -8.22 17.18
N GLN A 45 -8.35 -7.80 18.03
CA GLN A 45 -8.30 -6.42 18.52
C GLN A 45 -7.93 -5.43 17.43
N GLU A 46 -7.00 -5.80 16.55
CA GLU A 46 -6.63 -4.98 15.38
C GLU A 46 -7.80 -4.84 14.41
N VAL A 47 -8.55 -5.93 14.16
CA VAL A 47 -9.75 -5.89 13.34
C VAL A 47 -10.80 -4.96 13.94
N LYS A 48 -10.98 -5.01 15.26
CA LYS A 48 -11.91 -4.13 15.96
C LYS A 48 -11.56 -2.65 15.76
N LYS A 49 -10.28 -2.31 15.84
CA LYS A 49 -9.80 -0.95 15.57
C LYS A 49 -9.97 -0.57 14.08
N ALA A 50 -9.73 -1.51 13.18
CA ALA A 50 -9.91 -1.29 11.74
C ALA A 50 -11.38 -1.00 11.39
N LYS A 51 -12.33 -1.59 12.10
CA LYS A 51 -13.75 -1.24 11.95
C LYS A 51 -14.05 0.21 12.31
N LYS A 52 -13.16 0.87 13.03
CA LYS A 52 -13.21 2.31 13.34
C LYS A 52 -12.30 3.14 12.43
N GLY A 53 -11.70 2.54 11.42
CA GLY A 53 -10.84 3.22 10.47
C GLY A 53 -9.38 3.34 10.87
N GLN A 54 -8.92 2.53 11.84
CA GLN A 54 -7.55 2.58 12.35
C GLN A 54 -6.77 1.32 11.95
N LEU A 55 -5.62 1.51 11.30
CA LEU A 55 -4.69 0.42 11.00
C LEU A 55 -3.54 0.38 12.02
N PRO A 56 -2.97 -0.81 12.27
CA PRO A 56 -1.68 -0.92 12.98
C PRO A 56 -0.61 -0.09 12.28
N GLN A 57 0.38 0.38 13.06
CA GLN A 57 1.43 1.26 12.54
C GLN A 57 2.35 0.62 11.51
N ASP A 58 2.44 -0.72 11.50
CA ASP A 58 3.24 -1.44 10.52
C ASP A 58 2.57 -1.62 9.17
N LEU A 59 1.30 -1.20 9.03
CA LEU A 59 0.55 -1.34 7.79
C LEU A 59 0.28 0.01 7.14
N ASN A 60 0.29 -0.01 5.81
CA ASN A 60 -0.02 1.15 4.97
C ASN A 60 -1.09 0.77 3.95
N ILE A 61 -1.76 1.78 3.40
CA ILE A 61 -2.57 1.61 2.20
C ILE A 61 -1.73 2.07 1.01
N HIS A 62 -1.66 1.21 0.00
CA HIS A 62 -0.93 1.45 -1.23
C HIS A 62 -1.90 1.61 -2.39
N HIS A 63 -1.70 2.65 -3.21
CA HIS A 63 -2.38 2.78 -4.49
C HIS A 63 -1.70 1.85 -5.48
N LYS A 64 -2.41 0.85 -6.00
CA LYS A 64 -1.86 -0.13 -6.96
C LYS A 64 -1.29 0.56 -8.19
N MET A 65 -2.05 1.47 -8.80
CA MET A 65 -1.52 2.46 -9.73
C MET A 65 -1.24 3.72 -8.92
N PRO A 66 -0.01 4.26 -8.97
CA PRO A 66 0.35 5.45 -8.19
C PRO A 66 -0.55 6.65 -8.48
N LEU A 67 -0.71 7.51 -7.47
CA LEU A 67 -1.46 8.77 -7.61
C LEU A 67 -0.99 9.64 -8.77
N SER A 68 0.30 9.57 -9.12
CA SER A 68 0.89 10.32 -10.23
C SER A 68 0.56 9.75 -11.61
N GLY A 69 0.01 8.55 -11.67
CA GLY A 69 -0.16 7.80 -12.92
C GLY A 69 -1.59 7.59 -13.37
N LYS A 70 -2.56 8.07 -12.62
CA LYS A 70 -3.98 7.91 -12.93
C LYS A 70 -4.78 9.00 -12.25
N ASP A 71 -5.66 9.65 -12.99
CA ASP A 71 -6.55 10.66 -12.41
C ASP A 71 -7.91 10.03 -12.07
N GLU A 72 -8.67 9.65 -13.08
CA GLU A 72 -9.98 9.06 -12.86
C GLU A 72 -9.87 7.67 -12.26
N GLY A 73 -10.59 7.44 -11.15
CA GLY A 73 -10.64 6.14 -10.49
C GLY A 73 -9.41 5.79 -9.66
N VAL A 74 -8.44 6.70 -9.50
CA VAL A 74 -7.22 6.42 -8.72
C VAL A 74 -7.52 6.10 -7.25
N ASN A 75 -8.60 6.66 -6.72
CA ASN A 75 -9.04 6.45 -5.33
C ASN A 75 -10.16 5.42 -5.19
N GLU A 76 -10.51 4.69 -6.25
CA GLU A 76 -11.44 3.57 -6.15
C GLU A 76 -10.84 2.46 -5.29
N PHE A 77 -11.67 1.74 -4.54
CA PHE A 77 -11.21 0.66 -3.67
C PHE A 77 -10.46 -0.42 -4.44
N SER A 78 -10.84 -0.68 -5.69
CA SER A 78 -10.14 -1.64 -6.56
C SER A 78 -8.68 -1.26 -6.84
N ASN A 79 -8.32 0.01 -6.67
CA ASN A 79 -6.95 0.50 -6.82
C ASN A 79 -6.18 0.59 -5.48
N LEU A 80 -6.76 0.11 -4.40
CA LEU A 80 -6.17 0.19 -3.06
C LEU A 80 -5.87 -1.19 -2.52
N VAL A 81 -4.80 -1.29 -1.75
CA VAL A 81 -4.42 -2.51 -1.04
C VAL A 81 -3.79 -2.16 0.30
N ILE A 82 -4.14 -2.92 1.33
CA ILE A 82 -3.47 -2.83 2.63
C ILE A 82 -2.24 -3.73 2.59
N ILE A 83 -1.07 -3.16 2.80
CA ILE A 83 0.22 -3.87 2.76
C ILE A 83 1.06 -3.51 3.98
N HIS A 84 2.07 -4.33 4.25
CA HIS A 84 3.08 -3.99 5.26
C HIS A 84 3.96 -2.83 4.76
N LYS A 85 4.37 -1.94 5.67
CA LYS A 85 5.20 -0.77 5.34
C LYS A 85 6.49 -1.14 4.59
N ASN A 86 7.12 -2.26 4.95
CA ASN A 86 8.35 -2.72 4.28
C ASN A 86 8.07 -3.15 2.84
N THR A 87 6.94 -3.79 2.59
CA THR A 87 6.49 -4.14 1.24
C THR A 87 6.23 -2.89 0.42
N HIS A 88 5.61 -1.88 1.03
CA HIS A 88 5.32 -0.59 0.38
C HIS A 88 6.62 0.10 -0.07
N GLU A 89 7.60 0.20 0.82
CA GLU A 89 8.91 0.78 0.51
C GLU A 89 9.63 0.01 -0.60
N HIS A 90 9.58 -1.32 -0.55
CA HIS A 90 10.20 -2.18 -1.55
C HIS A 90 9.58 -1.96 -2.94
N ILE A 91 8.26 -1.91 -3.02
CA ILE A 91 7.55 -1.67 -4.28
C ILE A 91 7.93 -0.30 -4.86
N ASN A 92 7.91 0.75 -4.05
CA ASN A 92 8.26 2.09 -4.51
C ASN A 92 9.69 2.16 -5.03
N LYS A 93 10.64 1.55 -4.32
CA LYS A 93 12.06 1.63 -4.64
C LYS A 93 12.46 0.74 -5.83
N TYR A 94 11.93 -0.48 -5.88
CA TYR A 94 12.41 -1.51 -6.83
C TYR A 94 11.45 -1.79 -7.98
N VAL A 95 10.19 -1.43 -7.86
CA VAL A 95 9.20 -1.67 -8.92
C VAL A 95 8.84 -0.35 -9.62
N PHE A 96 8.38 0.66 -8.90
CA PHE A 96 7.91 1.90 -9.53
C PHE A 96 9.05 2.83 -9.94
N SER A 97 9.96 3.19 -9.05
CA SER A 97 11.00 4.17 -9.35
C SER A 97 11.82 3.83 -10.61
N PRO A 98 12.28 2.58 -10.80
CA PRO A 98 13.02 2.24 -12.01
C PRO A 98 12.20 2.39 -13.29
N GLN A 99 10.90 2.10 -13.24
CA GLN A 99 10.02 2.19 -14.40
C GLN A 99 9.63 3.63 -14.73
N LEU A 100 9.55 4.51 -13.72
CA LEU A 100 9.14 5.90 -13.90
C LEU A 100 10.32 6.83 -14.24
N LYS A 101 11.53 6.47 -13.83
CA LYS A 101 12.73 7.29 -14.04
C LYS A 101 12.97 7.72 -15.48
N PRO A 102 12.80 6.86 -16.52
CA PRO A 102 12.98 7.28 -17.91
C PRO A 102 12.02 8.37 -18.36
N TYR A 103 10.90 8.57 -17.68
CA TYR A 103 9.82 9.49 -18.06
C TYR A 103 9.75 10.73 -17.18
N ILE A 104 10.78 10.97 -16.34
CA ILE A 104 10.75 12.06 -15.36
C ILE A 104 10.57 13.44 -16.03
N ASN A 105 11.12 13.62 -17.23
CA ASN A 105 11.02 14.86 -17.99
C ASN A 105 9.96 14.83 -19.09
N ALA A 106 9.17 13.77 -19.17
CA ALA A 106 8.11 13.67 -20.18
C ALA A 106 6.97 14.65 -19.85
N PRO A 107 6.28 15.19 -20.89
CA PRO A 107 5.15 16.09 -20.68
C PRO A 107 4.01 15.40 -19.93
N TYR A 108 3.22 16.19 -19.19
CA TYR A 108 1.98 15.67 -18.58
C TYR A 108 1.04 15.22 -19.70
N GLY A 109 0.33 14.12 -19.46
CA GLY A 109 -0.49 13.45 -20.46
C GLY A 109 0.24 12.35 -21.22
N THR A 110 1.57 12.21 -21.04
CA THR A 110 2.32 11.10 -21.61
C THR A 110 1.82 9.78 -21.01
N GLU A 111 1.54 8.81 -21.89
CA GLU A 111 1.10 7.49 -21.49
C GLU A 111 2.18 6.46 -21.81
N PHE A 112 2.39 5.52 -20.89
CA PHE A 112 3.29 4.39 -21.09
C PHE A 112 2.86 3.24 -20.19
N GLU A 113 3.29 2.04 -20.53
CA GLU A 113 2.97 0.86 -19.74
C GLU A 113 3.99 0.66 -18.63
N ILE A 114 3.49 0.29 -17.44
CA ILE A 114 4.31 -0.14 -16.32
C ILE A 114 3.81 -1.49 -15.82
N ASP A 115 4.71 -2.24 -15.20
CA ASP A 115 4.35 -3.44 -14.48
C ASP A 115 3.95 -3.07 -13.06
N ILE A 116 2.78 -3.54 -12.63
CA ILE A 116 2.34 -3.42 -11.24
C ILE A 116 2.06 -4.81 -10.68
N PRO A 117 2.40 -5.05 -9.40
CA PRO A 117 2.03 -6.30 -8.76
C PRO A 117 0.52 -6.45 -8.67
N GLU A 118 0.05 -7.69 -8.76
CA GLU A 118 -1.36 -8.00 -8.52
C GLU A 118 -1.58 -8.22 -7.03
N TYR A 119 -2.59 -7.54 -6.50
CA TYR A 119 -3.00 -7.69 -5.10
C TYR A 119 -4.51 -7.75 -5.00
N ASP A 120 -4.99 -8.48 -4.02
CA ASP A 120 -6.35 -8.30 -3.51
C ASP A 120 -6.43 -7.00 -2.70
N PHE A 121 -7.49 -6.81 -1.94
CA PHE A 121 -7.64 -5.62 -1.08
C PHE A 121 -6.66 -5.62 0.11
N VAL A 122 -6.16 -6.80 0.47
CA VAL A 122 -5.19 -6.97 1.57
C VAL A 122 -4.12 -7.95 1.12
N ASP A 123 -2.85 -7.57 1.29
CA ASP A 123 -1.71 -8.45 1.03
C ASP A 123 -1.44 -9.36 2.25
N ALA A 124 -2.33 -10.32 2.45
CA ALA A 124 -2.32 -11.18 3.63
C ALA A 124 -1.00 -11.93 3.81
N ASN A 125 -0.50 -12.56 2.75
CA ASN A 125 0.73 -13.34 2.81
C ASN A 125 1.95 -12.46 3.09
N GLY A 126 2.03 -11.30 2.44
CA GLY A 126 3.11 -10.35 2.66
C GLY A 126 3.12 -9.81 4.08
N ILE A 127 1.97 -9.47 4.63
CA ILE A 127 1.83 -8.98 6.01
C ILE A 127 2.30 -10.06 7.00
N ARG A 128 1.84 -11.29 6.84
CA ARG A 128 2.24 -12.40 7.73
C ARG A 128 3.74 -12.65 7.66
N HIS A 129 4.28 -12.65 6.46
CA HIS A 129 5.70 -12.87 6.24
C HIS A 129 6.56 -11.80 6.90
N GLU A 130 6.23 -10.53 6.71
CA GLU A 130 6.97 -9.43 7.32
C GLU A 130 6.84 -9.40 8.85
N ARG A 131 5.66 -9.68 9.38
CA ARG A 131 5.44 -9.78 10.83
C ARG A 131 6.22 -10.94 11.45
N GLN A 132 6.28 -12.08 10.77
CA GLN A 132 7.06 -13.23 11.21
C GLN A 132 8.55 -12.90 11.24
N LYS A 133 9.06 -12.23 10.22
CA LYS A 133 10.46 -11.78 10.17
C LYS A 133 10.78 -10.88 11.36
N GLU A 134 9.88 -9.98 11.71
CA GLU A 134 10.05 -9.06 12.83
C GLU A 134 10.11 -9.79 14.16
N VAL A 135 9.22 -10.77 14.38
CA VAL A 135 9.22 -11.62 15.56
C VAL A 135 10.55 -12.40 15.68
N MET A 136 11.00 -13.00 14.59
CA MET A 136 12.26 -13.75 14.56
C MET A 136 13.47 -12.85 14.84
N ARG A 137 13.47 -11.63 14.33
CA ARG A 137 14.53 -10.65 14.58
C ARG A 137 14.59 -10.30 16.08
N LYS A 138 13.45 -10.08 16.71
CA LYS A 138 13.37 -9.80 18.15
C LYS A 138 13.86 -10.98 18.97
N GLN A 139 13.46 -12.21 18.61
CA GLN A 139 13.91 -13.43 19.28
C GLN A 139 15.41 -13.62 19.15
N PHE A 140 15.95 -13.41 17.96
CA PHE A 140 17.41 -13.50 17.72
C PHE A 140 18.17 -12.49 18.55
N SER A 141 17.74 -11.24 18.59
CA SER A 141 18.36 -10.19 19.40
C SER A 141 18.33 -10.53 20.89
N TYR A 142 17.20 -11.07 21.37
CA TYR A 142 17.02 -11.48 22.75
C TYR A 142 17.95 -12.66 23.10
N SER A 143 18.01 -13.68 22.25
CA SER A 143 18.88 -14.85 22.43
C SER A 143 20.36 -14.46 22.44
N LYS A 144 20.76 -13.58 21.52
CA LYS A 144 22.14 -13.08 21.46
C LYS A 144 22.53 -12.31 22.73
N PHE A 145 21.61 -11.53 23.26
CA PHE A 145 21.83 -10.78 24.49
C PHE A 145 21.94 -11.71 25.70
N ARG A 146 21.09 -12.74 25.81
CA ARG A 146 21.10 -13.71 26.92
C ARG A 146 22.31 -14.65 26.87
N GLY A 147 22.87 -14.91 25.70
CA GLY A 147 24.00 -15.78 25.51
C GLY A 147 25.33 -15.23 26.02
N ARG A 148 25.29 -14.05 26.61
CA ARG A 148 26.44 -13.42 27.25
C ARG A 148 26.32 -13.62 28.77
#